data_85285b4100d197f052c8333fc69af1c8
#
_entry.id   85285b4100d197f052c8333fc69af1c8
#
_cell.length_a   1.000
_cell.length_b   1.000
_cell.length_c   1.000
_cell.angle_alpha   90.00
_cell.angle_beta   90.00
_cell.angle_gamma   90.00
#
_symmetry.space_group_name_H-M   'P 1'
#
loop_
_entity.id
_entity.type
_entity.pdbx_description
1 polymer ?
#
loop_
_entity_poly.entity_id
_entity_poly.type
_entity_poly.pdbx_seq_one_letter_code
_entity_poly.pdbx_strand_id
1 'polypeptide(L)'
;MASTSNQFADRFAPYDDRTQPAMQVDGYKETLVRVPKQAFYKRPATLSEITGPLNLAKKLDANLSDMSRTKEGARALGQLIWVTGRLLDEDGLPVRGSIVEVWHANAAGRYIHKMDANSPFTEDPNFFGSGRCITDSEGRYQYLSIKPGAYPVPNHPERWWRPPHIHLSVFGEGFMSRLVTQMFFPGDHLNSQDLILNSVPDPKGRERMIARAMPMMELPRADVVGFNHDIVVRGHRATPMGL
;
A
#
# COMPACT_ATOMS: atom_id res chain seq x y z
N MET A 1 -18.55 -13.52 -38.26
CA MET A 1 -17.48 -13.98 -37.42
C MET A 1 -17.95 -13.78 -35.97
N ALA A 2 -18.23 -14.86 -35.25
CA ALA A 2 -18.70 -14.78 -33.87
C ALA A 2 -17.56 -14.31 -32.99
N SER A 3 -17.78 -13.19 -32.30
CA SER A 3 -16.90 -12.72 -31.22
C SER A 3 -16.87 -13.82 -30.16
N THR A 4 -15.76 -14.53 -30.05
CA THR A 4 -15.49 -15.35 -28.87
C THR A 4 -15.31 -14.35 -27.71
N SER A 5 -16.39 -14.10 -26.97
CA SER A 5 -16.33 -13.41 -25.68
C SER A 5 -15.30 -14.13 -24.84
N ASN A 6 -14.31 -13.42 -24.35
CA ASN A 6 -13.27 -13.99 -23.49
C ASN A 6 -13.91 -14.30 -22.14
N GLN A 7 -14.51 -15.51 -22.02
CA GLN A 7 -15.26 -15.97 -20.83
C GLN A 7 -14.48 -15.83 -19.50
N PHE A 8 -13.17 -15.61 -19.55
CA PHE A 8 -12.35 -15.38 -18.38
C PHE A 8 -12.32 -13.90 -17.96
N ALA A 9 -12.34 -12.97 -18.94
CA ALA A 9 -12.34 -11.54 -18.62
C ALA A 9 -13.66 -11.10 -17.96
N ASP A 10 -14.77 -11.76 -18.30
CA ASP A 10 -16.10 -11.47 -17.75
C ASP A 10 -16.26 -11.94 -16.28
N ARG A 11 -15.33 -12.75 -15.77
CA ARG A 11 -15.34 -13.22 -14.38
C ARG A 11 -14.67 -12.28 -13.37
N PHE A 12 -13.97 -11.28 -13.84
CA PHE A 12 -13.28 -10.34 -12.98
C PHE A 12 -13.95 -8.97 -13.05
N ALA A 13 -14.44 -8.49 -11.93
CA ALA A 13 -14.98 -7.14 -11.85
C ALA A 13 -13.91 -6.12 -12.27
N PRO A 14 -14.17 -5.27 -13.27
CA PRO A 14 -13.21 -4.24 -13.65
C PRO A 14 -13.00 -3.26 -12.51
N TYR A 15 -11.87 -2.55 -12.54
CA TYR A 15 -11.68 -1.40 -11.66
C TYR A 15 -12.81 -0.39 -11.91
N ASP A 16 -13.34 0.14 -10.82
CA ASP A 16 -14.28 1.25 -10.88
C ASP A 16 -13.49 2.56 -10.92
N ASP A 17 -13.37 3.14 -12.10
CA ASP A 17 -12.64 4.39 -12.31
C ASP A 17 -13.16 5.56 -11.44
N ARG A 18 -14.39 5.44 -10.89
CA ARG A 18 -14.99 6.45 -9.99
C ARG A 18 -14.37 6.42 -8.59
N THR A 19 -13.76 5.31 -8.21
CA THR A 19 -13.12 5.11 -6.89
C THR A 19 -11.61 5.28 -6.94
N GLN A 20 -11.02 5.32 -8.14
CA GLN A 20 -9.58 5.43 -8.32
C GLN A 20 -9.15 6.90 -8.44
N PRO A 21 -7.97 7.27 -7.92
CA PRO A 21 -7.43 8.61 -8.11
C PRO A 21 -7.11 8.86 -9.58
N ALA A 22 -7.18 10.13 -9.99
CA ALA A 22 -6.66 10.53 -11.28
C ALA A 22 -5.15 10.26 -11.33
N MET A 23 -4.64 9.86 -12.49
CA MET A 23 -3.19 9.61 -12.66
C MET A 23 -2.35 10.88 -12.52
N GLN A 24 -2.92 12.02 -12.85
CA GLN A 24 -2.32 13.32 -12.61
C GLN A 24 -3.01 13.97 -11.41
N VAL A 25 -2.22 14.32 -10.41
CA VAL A 25 -2.66 15.05 -9.22
C VAL A 25 -2.18 16.47 -9.32
N ASP A 26 -3.12 17.41 -9.31
CA ASP A 26 -2.82 18.83 -9.35
C ASP A 26 -1.96 19.22 -8.13
N GLY A 27 -0.95 20.04 -8.38
CA GLY A 27 0.02 20.41 -7.34
C GLY A 27 1.14 19.39 -7.10
N TYR A 28 1.04 18.16 -7.59
CA TYR A 28 2.09 17.15 -7.46
C TYR A 28 2.89 17.01 -8.75
N LYS A 29 4.00 17.71 -8.86
CA LYS A 29 4.83 17.79 -10.08
C LYS A 29 5.28 16.46 -10.62
N GLU A 30 5.53 15.49 -9.74
CA GLU A 30 6.01 14.16 -10.11
C GLU A 30 5.02 13.41 -11.01
N THR A 31 3.72 13.68 -10.87
CA THR A 31 2.71 13.04 -11.72
C THR A 31 2.74 13.58 -13.15
N LEU A 32 3.16 14.84 -13.35
CA LEU A 32 3.23 15.48 -14.69
C LEU A 32 4.24 14.79 -15.62
N VAL A 33 5.31 14.22 -15.07
CA VAL A 33 6.36 13.56 -15.85
C VAL A 33 6.18 12.05 -15.95
N ARG A 34 5.34 11.46 -15.08
CA ARG A 34 5.13 10.00 -15.01
C ARG A 34 3.90 9.53 -15.77
N VAL A 35 2.95 10.41 -16.03
CA VAL A 35 1.69 10.04 -16.68
C VAL A 35 1.72 10.32 -18.17
N PRO A 36 1.08 9.48 -18.98
CA PRO A 36 0.88 9.76 -20.39
C PRO A 36 0.04 11.03 -20.59
N LYS A 37 0.42 11.84 -21.59
CA LYS A 37 -0.31 13.05 -21.94
C LYS A 37 -1.59 12.79 -22.77
N GLN A 38 -1.74 11.57 -23.26
CA GLN A 38 -2.89 11.14 -24.03
C GLN A 38 -3.75 10.18 -23.22
N ALA A 39 -5.05 10.18 -23.46
CA ALA A 39 -5.99 9.26 -22.83
C ALA A 39 -5.59 7.79 -23.10
N PHE A 40 -5.79 6.95 -22.11
CA PHE A 40 -5.55 5.52 -22.26
C PHE A 40 -6.55 4.88 -23.22
N TYR A 41 -6.04 4.02 -24.08
CA TYR A 41 -6.88 3.11 -24.84
C TYR A 41 -7.11 1.83 -24.00
N LYS A 42 -8.34 1.62 -23.59
CA LYS A 42 -8.73 0.42 -22.81
C LYS A 42 -8.77 -0.79 -23.76
N ARG A 43 -7.89 -1.75 -23.53
CA ARG A 43 -7.84 -3.02 -24.28
C ARG A 43 -8.49 -4.13 -23.46
N PRO A 44 -9.11 -5.13 -24.12
CA PRO A 44 -9.50 -6.36 -23.42
C PRO A 44 -8.28 -7.02 -22.80
N ALA A 45 -8.41 -7.52 -21.55
CA ALA A 45 -7.34 -8.25 -20.88
C ALA A 45 -7.03 -9.55 -21.63
N THR A 46 -5.75 -9.87 -21.75
CA THR A 46 -5.29 -11.15 -22.32
C THR A 46 -5.03 -12.16 -21.20
N LEU A 47 -4.85 -13.44 -21.55
CA LEU A 47 -4.59 -14.48 -20.56
C LEU A 47 -3.33 -14.19 -19.75
N SER A 48 -2.29 -13.63 -20.35
CA SER A 48 -1.06 -13.26 -19.65
C SER A 48 -1.23 -12.13 -18.64
N GLU A 49 -2.21 -11.27 -18.83
CA GLU A 49 -2.57 -10.22 -17.88
C GLU A 49 -3.45 -10.75 -16.75
N ILE A 50 -4.17 -11.86 -16.99
CA ILE A 50 -5.05 -12.51 -16.02
C ILE A 50 -4.26 -13.42 -15.06
N THR A 51 -3.19 -14.06 -15.53
CA THR A 51 -2.46 -15.07 -14.75
C THR A 51 -1.40 -14.51 -13.81
N GLY A 52 -1.15 -13.21 -13.82
CA GLY A 52 -0.23 -12.54 -12.90
C GLY A 52 1.26 -12.92 -13.07
N PRO A 53 2.15 -12.39 -12.23
CA PRO A 53 3.59 -12.60 -12.36
C PRO A 53 3.99 -14.02 -11.91
N LEU A 54 4.63 -14.76 -12.80
CA LEU A 54 5.00 -16.19 -12.63
C LEU A 54 6.19 -16.47 -11.68
N ASN A 55 6.84 -15.48 -11.09
CA ASN A 55 8.06 -15.66 -10.28
C ASN A 55 7.88 -15.28 -8.81
N LEU A 56 6.69 -15.40 -8.28
CA LEU A 56 6.40 -15.08 -6.88
C LEU A 56 7.19 -15.95 -5.90
N ALA A 57 7.41 -17.22 -6.21
CA ALA A 57 8.17 -18.14 -5.36
C ALA A 57 9.58 -17.61 -5.02
N LYS A 58 10.26 -16.94 -5.96
CA LYS A 58 11.57 -16.30 -5.69
C LYS A 58 11.49 -15.12 -4.72
N LYS A 59 10.32 -14.53 -4.54
CA LYS A 59 10.08 -13.46 -3.57
C LYS A 59 9.70 -13.99 -2.20
N LEU A 60 9.39 -15.29 -2.10
CA LEU A 60 8.93 -15.94 -0.86
C LEU A 60 10.06 -16.32 0.10
N ASP A 61 11.31 -16.30 -0.32
CA ASP A 61 12.46 -16.83 0.44
C ASP A 61 12.76 -16.12 1.76
N ALA A 62 12.05 -15.06 2.11
CA ALA A 62 12.16 -14.44 3.42
C ALA A 62 10.82 -13.85 3.84
N ASN A 63 10.17 -14.44 4.82
CA ASN A 63 9.13 -13.75 5.59
C ASN A 63 9.81 -12.67 6.42
N LEU A 64 9.74 -11.41 5.96
CA LEU A 64 10.27 -10.22 6.64
C LEU A 64 9.11 -9.45 7.25
N SER A 65 8.33 -10.10 8.08
CA SER A 65 7.17 -9.49 8.76
C SER A 65 7.54 -8.69 10.01
N ASP A 66 8.78 -8.75 10.49
CA ASP A 66 9.30 -7.87 11.56
C ASP A 66 10.35 -6.91 10.98
N MET A 67 9.93 -5.68 10.73
CA MET A 67 10.79 -4.58 10.25
C MET A 67 11.30 -3.70 11.40
N SER A 68 10.97 -4.02 12.64
CA SER A 68 11.32 -3.21 13.82
C SER A 68 12.73 -3.44 14.33
N ARG A 69 13.46 -4.38 13.72
CA ARG A 69 14.83 -4.73 14.15
C ARG A 69 15.68 -5.28 13.00
N THR A 70 16.98 -5.20 13.17
CA THR A 70 17.94 -5.85 12.26
C THR A 70 17.95 -7.37 12.48
N LYS A 71 18.61 -8.11 11.59
CA LYS A 71 18.83 -9.56 11.73
C LYS A 71 19.61 -9.89 13.01
N GLU A 72 20.49 -9.00 13.42
CA GLU A 72 21.32 -9.10 14.64
C GLU A 72 20.53 -8.70 15.91
N GLY A 73 19.26 -8.26 15.75
CA GLY A 73 18.36 -7.95 16.85
C GLY A 73 18.40 -6.49 17.34
N ALA A 74 19.22 -5.63 16.73
CA ALA A 74 19.22 -4.20 17.05
C ALA A 74 17.87 -3.57 16.66
N ARG A 75 17.30 -2.78 17.57
CA ARG A 75 15.96 -2.19 17.38
C ARG A 75 16.04 -0.86 16.63
N ALA A 76 15.10 -0.67 15.71
CA ALA A 76 14.84 0.60 15.08
C ALA A 76 14.25 1.61 16.09
N LEU A 77 14.54 2.89 15.88
CA LEU A 77 14.05 3.98 16.71
C LEU A 77 12.58 4.30 16.38
N GLY A 78 11.80 4.63 17.41
CA GLY A 78 10.44 5.10 17.27
C GLY A 78 9.38 4.23 17.94
N GLN A 79 8.11 4.56 17.70
CA GLN A 79 6.97 3.85 18.26
C GLN A 79 6.77 2.52 17.52
N LEU A 80 6.83 1.43 18.27
CA LEU A 80 6.53 0.10 17.74
C LEU A 80 5.05 -0.01 17.39
N ILE A 81 4.77 -0.47 16.17
CA ILE A 81 3.41 -0.71 15.69
C ILE A 81 3.23 -2.15 15.22
N TRP A 82 2.06 -2.69 15.49
CA TRP A 82 1.58 -3.94 14.91
C TRP A 82 0.43 -3.64 13.96
N VAL A 83 0.59 -4.02 12.71
CA VAL A 83 -0.43 -3.85 11.68
C VAL A 83 -0.93 -5.21 11.25
N THR A 84 -2.24 -5.35 11.22
CA THR A 84 -2.92 -6.52 10.70
C THR A 84 -4.08 -6.11 9.79
N GLY A 85 -4.58 -7.04 9.00
CA GLY A 85 -5.74 -6.82 8.15
C GLY A 85 -6.08 -8.08 7.36
N ARG A 86 -7.10 -7.97 6.54
CA ARG A 86 -7.52 -9.01 5.60
C ARG A 86 -7.39 -8.52 4.17
N LEU A 87 -6.90 -9.39 3.33
CA LEU A 87 -6.94 -9.21 1.88
C LEU A 87 -8.17 -9.92 1.34
N LEU A 88 -9.06 -9.16 0.72
CA LEU A 88 -10.37 -9.61 0.27
C LEU A 88 -10.56 -9.31 -1.21
N ASP A 89 -11.36 -10.11 -1.87
CA ASP A 89 -11.87 -9.81 -3.20
C ASP A 89 -13.13 -8.92 -3.16
N GLU A 90 -13.75 -8.66 -4.31
CA GLU A 90 -14.96 -7.84 -4.44
C GLU A 90 -16.19 -8.39 -3.74
N ASP A 91 -16.24 -9.70 -3.52
CA ASP A 91 -17.33 -10.42 -2.86
C ASP A 91 -17.09 -10.56 -1.34
N GLY A 92 -15.93 -10.10 -0.85
CA GLY A 92 -15.51 -10.18 0.54
C GLY A 92 -14.91 -11.54 0.91
N LEU A 93 -14.56 -12.36 -0.09
CA LEU A 93 -13.90 -13.63 0.13
C LEU A 93 -12.39 -13.42 0.36
N PRO A 94 -11.75 -14.30 1.18
CA PRO A 94 -10.34 -14.16 1.50
C PRO A 94 -9.45 -14.47 0.29
N VAL A 95 -8.47 -13.62 0.04
CA VAL A 95 -7.41 -13.86 -0.94
C VAL A 95 -6.22 -14.48 -0.21
N ARG A 96 -5.97 -15.76 -0.47
CA ARG A 96 -5.02 -16.61 0.26
C ARG A 96 -3.67 -16.67 -0.45
N GLY A 97 -2.59 -16.87 0.31
CA GLY A 97 -1.25 -17.08 -0.25
C GLY A 97 -0.70 -15.87 -1.02
N SER A 98 -1.32 -14.70 -0.86
CA SER A 98 -0.88 -13.46 -1.48
C SER A 98 0.27 -12.85 -0.73
N ILE A 99 1.23 -12.30 -1.48
CA ILE A 99 2.31 -11.51 -0.91
C ILE A 99 1.84 -10.07 -0.71
N VAL A 100 2.03 -9.55 0.49
CA VAL A 100 1.88 -8.14 0.82
C VAL A 100 3.28 -7.60 1.10
N GLU A 101 3.82 -6.83 0.17
CA GLU A 101 5.06 -6.06 0.37
C GLU A 101 4.72 -4.73 1.03
N VAL A 102 5.56 -4.31 1.95
CA VAL A 102 5.38 -3.10 2.77
C VAL A 102 6.65 -2.28 2.71
N TRP A 103 6.55 -0.95 2.53
CA TRP A 103 7.69 -0.05 2.68
C TRP A 103 7.25 1.32 3.16
N HIS A 104 8.10 1.98 3.93
CA HIS A 104 7.82 3.31 4.46
C HIS A 104 9.08 4.01 4.98
N ALA A 105 8.96 5.29 5.31
CA ALA A 105 10.00 6.06 5.95
C ALA A 105 10.26 5.59 7.39
N ASN A 106 11.44 5.85 7.94
CA ASN A 106 11.72 5.65 9.37
C ASN A 106 10.92 6.64 10.25
N ALA A 107 11.06 6.55 11.56
CA ALA A 107 10.37 7.44 12.50
C ALA A 107 10.70 8.93 12.32
N ALA A 108 11.83 9.27 11.73
CA ALA A 108 12.22 10.64 11.41
C ALA A 108 11.66 11.13 10.05
N GLY A 109 10.96 10.30 9.28
CA GLY A 109 10.43 10.65 7.96
C GLY A 109 11.42 10.45 6.81
N ARG A 110 12.49 9.64 6.99
CA ARG A 110 13.50 9.37 5.97
C ARG A 110 13.33 7.96 5.39
N TYR A 111 13.37 7.87 4.05
CA TYR A 111 13.41 6.60 3.33
C TYR A 111 14.85 6.08 3.15
N ILE A 112 14.99 4.76 3.11
CA ILE A 112 16.22 4.10 2.65
C ILE A 112 16.18 4.06 1.12
N HIS A 113 16.43 5.19 0.49
CA HIS A 113 16.41 5.31 -0.96
C HIS A 113 17.43 6.34 -1.44
N LYS A 114 17.98 6.12 -2.63
CA LYS A 114 19.00 7.03 -3.23
C LYS A 114 18.51 8.48 -3.37
N MET A 115 17.21 8.67 -3.61
CA MET A 115 16.63 10.02 -3.72
C MET A 115 16.62 10.75 -2.37
N ASP A 116 16.66 10.02 -1.26
CA ASP A 116 16.71 10.57 0.10
C ASP A 116 18.13 10.70 0.66
N ALA A 117 19.16 10.41 -0.14
CA ALA A 117 20.56 10.45 0.31
C ALA A 117 20.96 11.83 0.91
N ASN A 118 20.37 12.91 0.40
CA ASN A 118 20.58 14.28 0.86
C ASN A 118 19.45 14.78 1.79
N SER A 119 18.62 13.92 2.32
CA SER A 119 17.57 14.28 3.26
C SER A 119 18.19 14.89 4.53
N PRO A 120 17.62 15.99 5.09
CA PRO A 120 18.07 16.56 6.36
C PRO A 120 17.66 15.71 7.56
N PHE A 121 16.84 14.67 7.37
CA PHE A 121 16.35 13.82 8.42
C PHE A 121 17.34 12.71 8.76
N THR A 122 17.34 12.31 10.04
CA THR A 122 18.27 11.31 10.57
C THR A 122 17.99 9.93 9.96
N GLU A 123 19.05 9.28 9.53
CA GLU A 123 19.02 7.88 9.14
C GLU A 123 18.96 6.98 10.39
N ASP A 124 18.23 5.89 10.28
CA ASP A 124 18.21 4.85 11.30
C ASP A 124 18.85 3.57 10.73
N PRO A 125 20.08 3.22 11.12
CA PRO A 125 20.78 2.05 10.59
C PRO A 125 20.11 0.72 10.99
N ASN A 126 19.22 0.74 11.98
CA ASN A 126 18.51 -0.44 12.46
C ASN A 126 17.13 -0.62 11.81
N PHE A 127 16.73 0.27 10.90
CA PHE A 127 15.47 0.21 10.18
C PHE A 127 15.67 -0.23 8.74
N PHE A 128 15.02 -1.32 8.31
CA PHE A 128 15.17 -1.84 6.95
C PHE A 128 14.34 -1.13 5.88
N GLY A 129 13.36 -0.35 6.28
CA GLY A 129 12.50 0.41 5.37
C GLY A 129 11.49 -0.41 4.57
N SER A 130 11.63 -1.73 4.49
CA SER A 130 10.71 -2.60 3.75
C SER A 130 10.63 -4.00 4.33
N GLY A 131 9.49 -4.64 4.12
CA GLY A 131 9.24 -6.01 4.53
C GLY A 131 8.17 -6.67 3.69
N ARG A 132 7.82 -7.89 4.04
CA ARG A 132 6.75 -8.64 3.37
C ARG A 132 6.14 -9.69 4.27
N CYS A 133 4.86 -9.95 4.06
CA CYS A 133 4.14 -11.05 4.68
C CYS A 133 3.27 -11.75 3.65
N ILE A 134 2.76 -12.93 4.01
CA ILE A 134 1.92 -13.75 3.16
C ILE A 134 0.58 -13.90 3.86
N THR A 135 -0.52 -13.77 3.10
CA THR A 135 -1.86 -13.98 3.65
C THR A 135 -2.11 -15.46 3.96
N ASP A 136 -2.75 -15.71 5.10
CA ASP A 136 -3.17 -17.06 5.52
C ASP A 136 -4.43 -17.57 4.79
N SER A 137 -4.98 -18.70 5.24
CA SER A 137 -6.21 -19.28 4.70
C SER A 137 -7.45 -18.39 4.82
N GLU A 138 -7.44 -17.46 5.77
CA GLU A 138 -8.51 -16.48 6.01
C GLU A 138 -8.21 -15.12 5.38
N GLY A 139 -7.16 -15.04 4.53
CA GLY A 139 -6.70 -13.81 3.91
C GLY A 139 -6.04 -12.83 4.88
N ARG A 140 -5.71 -13.26 6.11
CA ARG A 140 -5.10 -12.36 7.10
C ARG A 140 -3.63 -12.17 6.82
N TYR A 141 -3.17 -10.94 7.00
CA TYR A 141 -1.76 -10.57 6.99
C TYR A 141 -1.42 -9.77 8.24
N GLN A 142 -0.17 -9.80 8.64
CA GLN A 142 0.31 -9.03 9.78
C GLN A 142 1.80 -8.74 9.68
N TYR A 143 2.21 -7.61 10.22
CA TYR A 143 3.62 -7.24 10.35
C TYR A 143 3.87 -6.33 11.56
N LEU A 144 5.11 -6.35 12.02
CA LEU A 144 5.63 -5.49 13.08
C LEU A 144 6.57 -4.47 12.46
N SER A 145 6.45 -3.21 12.82
CA SER A 145 7.30 -2.13 12.31
C SER A 145 7.37 -0.96 13.29
N ILE A 146 8.01 0.12 12.85
CA ILE A 146 8.03 1.41 13.53
C ILE A 146 7.06 2.36 12.83
N LYS A 147 6.29 3.14 13.58
CA LYS A 147 5.43 4.17 13.01
C LYS A 147 6.28 5.17 12.21
N PRO A 148 6.02 5.36 10.90
CA PRO A 148 6.76 6.33 10.10
C PRO A 148 6.54 7.75 10.59
N GLY A 149 7.51 8.61 10.38
CA GLY A 149 7.37 10.05 10.51
C GLY A 149 6.74 10.69 9.28
N ALA A 150 6.15 11.87 9.46
CA ALA A 150 5.79 12.75 8.36
C ALA A 150 7.05 13.31 7.69
N TYR A 151 6.95 13.68 6.41
CA TYR A 151 8.08 14.29 5.69
C TYR A 151 7.61 15.31 4.65
N PRO A 152 8.42 16.35 4.37
CA PRO A 152 8.12 17.31 3.32
C PRO A 152 8.43 16.72 1.95
N VAL A 153 7.59 17.01 0.96
CA VAL A 153 7.90 16.67 -0.44
C VAL A 153 9.00 17.61 -0.94
N PRO A 154 10.14 17.08 -1.41
CA PRO A 154 11.26 17.89 -1.87
C PRO A 154 10.86 18.88 -2.96
N ASN A 155 11.33 20.13 -2.85
CA ASN A 155 11.12 21.19 -3.84
C ASN A 155 9.65 21.52 -4.17
N HIS A 156 8.70 21.14 -3.31
CA HIS A 156 7.31 21.55 -3.49
C HIS A 156 7.14 23.04 -3.14
N PRO A 157 6.50 23.85 -4.01
CA PRO A 157 6.39 25.31 -3.81
C PRO A 157 5.73 25.70 -2.50
N GLU A 158 4.71 24.95 -2.09
CA GLU A 158 3.92 25.19 -0.88
C GLU A 158 4.47 24.47 0.35
N ARG A 159 5.68 23.88 0.25
CA ARG A 159 6.28 23.09 1.33
C ARG A 159 5.33 22.02 1.87
N TRP A 160 4.67 21.32 0.96
CA TRP A 160 3.71 20.28 1.30
C TRP A 160 4.37 19.14 2.09
N TRP A 161 3.74 18.80 3.22
CA TRP A 161 4.14 17.68 4.06
C TRP A 161 3.20 16.50 3.85
N ARG A 162 3.78 15.34 3.68
CA ARG A 162 3.02 14.10 3.68
C ARG A 162 2.81 13.59 5.11
N PRO A 163 1.60 13.12 5.45
CA PRO A 163 1.36 12.46 6.73
C PRO A 163 2.17 11.17 6.86
N PRO A 164 2.33 10.63 8.08
CA PRO A 164 2.75 9.26 8.27
C PRO A 164 1.91 8.31 7.43
N HIS A 165 2.56 7.51 6.59
CA HIS A 165 1.88 6.51 5.75
C HIS A 165 2.79 5.33 5.44
N ILE A 166 2.18 4.22 5.10
CA ILE A 166 2.85 2.98 4.73
C ILE A 166 2.40 2.58 3.33
N HIS A 167 3.33 2.36 2.43
CA HIS A 167 3.04 1.80 1.12
C HIS A 167 2.85 0.30 1.20
N LEU A 168 1.86 -0.20 0.46
CA LEU A 168 1.58 -1.63 0.34
C LEU A 168 1.50 -2.00 -1.13
N SER A 169 2.07 -3.15 -1.46
CA SER A 169 1.99 -3.74 -2.78
C SER A 169 1.56 -5.19 -2.65
N VAL A 170 0.41 -5.48 -3.21
CA VAL A 170 -0.25 -6.77 -3.09
C VAL A 170 -0.06 -7.56 -4.36
N PHE A 171 0.39 -8.81 -4.21
CA PHE A 171 0.52 -9.77 -5.28
C PHE A 171 -0.24 -11.03 -4.90
N GLY A 172 -1.06 -11.55 -5.77
CA GLY A 172 -1.78 -12.80 -5.55
C GLY A 172 -1.53 -13.80 -6.67
N GLU A 173 -1.77 -15.07 -6.39
CA GLU A 173 -1.87 -16.08 -7.44
C GLU A 173 -3.08 -15.76 -8.34
N GLY A 174 -2.85 -15.69 -9.64
CA GLY A 174 -3.92 -15.47 -10.62
C GLY A 174 -4.47 -14.04 -10.69
N PHE A 175 -3.81 -13.05 -10.10
CA PHE A 175 -4.22 -11.66 -10.26
C PHE A 175 -3.71 -11.03 -11.54
N MET A 176 -4.61 -10.34 -12.22
CA MET A 176 -4.31 -9.58 -13.44
C MET A 176 -3.38 -8.43 -13.21
N SER A 177 -3.36 -7.88 -12.00
CA SER A 177 -2.59 -6.68 -11.70
C SER A 177 -2.10 -6.68 -10.26
N ARG A 178 -0.99 -5.99 -10.07
CA ARG A 178 -0.46 -5.63 -8.77
C ARG A 178 -1.25 -4.44 -8.24
N LEU A 179 -1.85 -4.58 -7.06
CA LEU A 179 -2.39 -3.42 -6.35
C LEU A 179 -1.27 -2.74 -5.57
N VAL A 180 -1.01 -1.48 -5.87
CA VAL A 180 -0.15 -0.62 -5.06
C VAL A 180 -1.04 0.42 -4.39
N THR A 181 -1.01 0.47 -3.07
CA THR A 181 -1.83 1.39 -2.27
C THR A 181 -1.03 1.96 -1.11
N GLN A 182 -1.66 2.80 -0.32
CA GLN A 182 -1.07 3.40 0.88
C GLN A 182 -2.04 3.24 2.05
N MET A 183 -1.50 2.97 3.22
CA MET A 183 -2.21 2.98 4.49
C MET A 183 -1.85 4.26 5.24
N PHE A 184 -2.85 5.02 5.66
CA PHE A 184 -2.72 6.22 6.46
C PHE A 184 -3.13 5.93 7.91
N PHE A 185 -2.62 6.72 8.85
CA PHE A 185 -2.94 6.57 10.26
C PHE A 185 -4.15 7.39 10.66
N PRO A 186 -5.06 6.86 11.50
CA PRO A 186 -6.26 7.56 11.92
C PRO A 186 -5.91 8.77 12.79
N GLY A 187 -6.68 9.86 12.66
CA GLY A 187 -6.55 11.05 13.48
C GLY A 187 -5.35 11.94 13.18
N ASP A 188 -4.54 11.63 12.17
CA ASP A 188 -3.43 12.50 11.77
C ASP A 188 -3.98 13.72 11.01
N HIS A 189 -3.63 14.92 11.49
CA HIS A 189 -4.12 16.18 10.93
C HIS A 189 -3.63 16.46 9.50
N LEU A 190 -2.50 15.89 9.11
CA LEU A 190 -1.96 16.05 7.76
C LEU A 190 -2.75 15.23 6.72
N ASN A 191 -3.57 14.26 7.13
CA ASN A 191 -4.40 13.49 6.19
C ASN A 191 -5.33 14.40 5.38
N SER A 192 -5.88 15.44 5.99
CA SER A 192 -6.75 16.39 5.29
C SER A 192 -6.02 17.28 4.29
N GLN A 193 -4.70 17.33 4.35
CA GLN A 193 -3.83 18.16 3.51
C GLN A 193 -3.04 17.32 2.48
N ASP A 194 -3.08 15.99 2.57
CA ASP A 194 -2.31 15.13 1.67
C ASP A 194 -2.93 15.10 0.27
N LEU A 195 -2.18 15.58 -0.73
CA LEU A 195 -2.67 15.67 -2.10
C LEU A 195 -2.97 14.28 -2.69
N ILE A 196 -2.22 13.25 -2.28
CA ILE A 196 -2.40 11.89 -2.79
C ILE A 196 -3.64 11.25 -2.20
N LEU A 197 -3.82 11.28 -0.88
CA LEU A 197 -5.03 10.76 -0.23
C LEU A 197 -6.28 11.46 -0.76
N ASN A 198 -6.23 12.79 -0.88
CA ASN A 198 -7.37 13.59 -1.31
C ASN A 198 -7.60 13.59 -2.84
N SER A 199 -6.69 13.03 -3.63
CA SER A 199 -6.93 12.78 -5.06
C SER A 199 -7.93 11.65 -5.32
N VAL A 200 -8.19 10.80 -4.34
CA VAL A 200 -9.22 9.76 -4.42
C VAL A 200 -10.59 10.42 -4.36
N PRO A 201 -11.42 10.34 -5.44
CA PRO A 201 -12.66 11.11 -5.53
C PRO A 201 -13.74 10.62 -4.55
N ASP A 202 -13.83 9.31 -4.31
CA ASP A 202 -14.80 8.70 -3.41
C ASP A 202 -14.37 8.86 -1.94
N PRO A 203 -15.15 9.56 -1.10
CA PRO A 203 -14.86 9.67 0.34
C PRO A 203 -14.74 8.32 1.04
N LYS A 204 -15.58 7.35 0.68
CA LYS A 204 -15.49 5.98 1.22
C LYS A 204 -14.22 5.26 0.73
N GLY A 205 -13.72 5.62 -0.45
CA GLY A 205 -12.43 5.19 -0.95
C GLY A 205 -11.30 5.70 -0.06
N ARG A 206 -11.30 6.99 0.26
CA ARG A 206 -10.33 7.58 1.20
C ARG A 206 -10.37 6.93 2.58
N GLU A 207 -11.58 6.67 3.12
CA GLU A 207 -11.75 5.98 4.40
C GLU A 207 -11.12 4.58 4.39
N ARG A 208 -11.21 3.85 3.27
CA ARG A 208 -10.58 2.53 3.13
C ARG A 208 -9.05 2.57 3.11
N MET A 209 -8.45 3.72 2.85
CA MET A 209 -7.00 3.92 2.95
C MET A 209 -6.54 4.30 4.36
N ILE A 210 -7.45 4.63 5.27
CA ILE A 210 -7.13 4.98 6.65
C ILE A 210 -7.34 3.76 7.54
N ALA A 211 -6.29 3.35 8.24
CA ALA A 211 -6.35 2.23 9.17
C ALA A 211 -7.25 2.54 10.38
N ARG A 212 -7.74 1.51 11.04
CA ARG A 212 -8.46 1.62 12.32
C ARG A 212 -7.51 1.33 13.47
N ALA A 213 -7.51 2.19 14.49
CA ALA A 213 -6.79 1.89 15.73
C ALA A 213 -7.42 0.69 16.43
N MET A 214 -6.59 -0.19 16.98
CA MET A 214 -7.03 -1.38 17.68
C MET A 214 -7.03 -1.16 19.19
N PRO A 215 -8.01 -1.72 19.91
CA PRO A 215 -8.01 -1.71 21.37
C PRO A 215 -6.80 -2.49 21.94
N MET A 216 -6.24 -2.03 23.07
CA MET A 216 -5.07 -2.65 23.69
C MET A 216 -5.28 -4.14 23.99
N MET A 217 -6.49 -4.55 24.34
CA MET A 217 -6.83 -5.95 24.66
C MET A 217 -6.78 -6.91 23.46
N GLU A 218 -6.77 -6.38 22.24
CA GLU A 218 -6.67 -7.16 21.00
C GLU A 218 -5.22 -7.28 20.49
N LEU A 219 -4.26 -6.65 21.19
CA LEU A 219 -2.88 -6.60 20.75
C LEU A 219 -2.10 -7.85 21.19
N PRO A 220 -1.18 -8.35 20.36
CA PRO A 220 -0.36 -9.52 20.70
C PRO A 220 0.65 -9.24 21.80
N ARG A 221 0.93 -7.96 22.10
CA ARG A 221 1.93 -7.48 23.06
C ARG A 221 1.50 -6.11 23.59
N ALA A 222 1.89 -5.82 24.83
CA ALA A 222 1.56 -4.56 25.49
C ALA A 222 2.41 -3.34 25.04
N ASP A 223 3.54 -3.59 24.39
CA ASP A 223 4.49 -2.54 23.97
C ASP A 223 4.28 -2.06 22.52
N VAL A 224 3.19 -2.44 21.87
CA VAL A 224 2.85 -2.01 20.51
C VAL A 224 1.58 -1.16 20.48
N VAL A 225 1.47 -0.32 19.46
CA VAL A 225 0.19 0.29 19.06
C VAL A 225 -0.33 -0.47 17.84
N GLY A 226 -1.57 -0.93 17.91
CA GLY A 226 -2.16 -1.76 16.88
C GLY A 226 -3.02 -0.99 15.89
N PHE A 227 -2.94 -1.41 14.64
CA PHE A 227 -3.75 -0.90 13.55
C PHE A 227 -4.31 -2.05 12.71
N ASN A 228 -5.59 -1.95 12.36
CA ASN A 228 -6.23 -2.85 11.40
C ASN A 228 -6.45 -2.12 10.07
N HIS A 229 -6.04 -2.75 8.97
CA HIS A 229 -6.22 -2.21 7.63
C HIS A 229 -6.59 -3.34 6.65
N ASP A 230 -7.87 -3.43 6.30
CA ASP A 230 -8.35 -4.39 5.31
C ASP A 230 -8.16 -3.85 3.90
N ILE A 231 -7.78 -4.72 2.97
CA ILE A 231 -7.54 -4.38 1.56
C ILE A 231 -8.53 -5.17 0.70
N VAL A 232 -9.24 -4.46 -0.17
CA VAL A 232 -10.11 -5.07 -1.20
C VAL A 232 -9.44 -4.86 -2.55
N VAL A 233 -9.15 -5.95 -3.27
CA VAL A 233 -8.26 -5.87 -4.45
C VAL A 233 -8.93 -5.37 -5.72
N ARG A 234 -10.26 -5.42 -5.81
CA ARG A 234 -11.00 -5.01 -7.02
C ARG A 234 -12.48 -4.72 -6.75
N GLY A 235 -13.21 -4.31 -7.80
CA GLY A 235 -14.63 -3.97 -7.73
C GLY A 235 -14.89 -2.55 -7.21
N HIS A 236 -16.17 -2.20 -7.05
CA HIS A 236 -16.59 -0.87 -6.62
C HIS A 236 -16.22 -0.51 -5.17
N ARG A 237 -15.88 -1.51 -4.36
CA ARG A 237 -15.38 -1.35 -3.00
C ARG A 237 -13.87 -1.52 -2.89
N ALA A 238 -13.17 -1.55 -4.03
CA ALA A 238 -11.73 -1.70 -4.02
C ALA A 238 -11.04 -0.63 -3.17
N THR A 239 -9.96 -1.02 -2.51
CA THR A 239 -9.02 -0.07 -1.90
C THR A 239 -8.38 0.73 -3.04
N PRO A 240 -8.42 2.08 -3.01
CA PRO A 240 -7.86 2.88 -4.07
C PRO A 240 -6.35 2.64 -4.26
N MET A 241 -5.88 2.79 -5.48
CA MET A 241 -4.44 2.81 -5.75
C MET A 241 -3.83 4.07 -5.13
N GLY A 242 -2.68 3.92 -4.47
CA GLY A 242 -1.83 5.03 -4.07
C GLY A 242 -0.87 5.38 -5.21
N LEU A 243 -0.69 6.65 -5.51
CA LEU A 243 0.22 7.14 -6.55
C LEU A 243 1.68 7.09 -6.10
#